data_776970111ee0aa0f26cb7c2674a813c5
#
_entry.id   776970111ee0aa0f26cb7c2674a813c5
#
_cell.length_a   1.000
_cell.length_b   1.000
_cell.length_c   1.000
_cell.angle_alpha   90.00
_cell.angle_beta   90.00
_cell.angle_gamma   90.00
#
_symmetry.space_group_name_H-M   'P 1'
#
loop_
_entity.id
_entity.type
_entity.pdbx_description
1 polymer ?
#
loop_
_entity_poly.entity_id
_entity_poly.type
_entity_poly.pdbx_seq_one_letter_code
_entity_poly.pdbx_strand_id
1 'polypeptide(L)'
;MRRFTRMTRTLAAGAALSMLAVACGGDNGTTDADGDAAGSIAEDYDLDGLEVRVASKDFAEQLILGQLAKVAMEAAGAEVEITENLPSPDGARNALLAGDADVAWEYTGTAWTNYLGNDEPIDDPIEQWEAVARDDLAENGVFWTEPAPFDNTYGFAYPNDLVDERGVETVTDLAEFVEANPGEATLCVDSTFASRDDGLPRIEEVYDFEWDRDLMFESDFGVIYTSVVDQDPCIFAEVFTTDGSIVAEDLFLIEDDQNGFISYLSSVQMMEDFANDNPQLAELFQEITADIDEATMTALNAEVDVDGEFPEDVAENYLREQGFIG
;
A
#
# COMPACT_ATOMS: atom_id res chain seq x y z
N MET A 1 -24.12 8.58 56.34
CA MET A 1 -25.49 8.38 56.90
C MET A 1 -26.53 8.61 55.83
N ARG A 2 -27.53 7.70 55.77
CA ARG A 2 -28.74 7.59 54.91
C ARG A 2 -28.47 7.04 53.48
N ARG A 3 -28.65 5.77 53.29
CA ARG A 3 -29.82 4.84 53.22
C ARG A 3 -30.59 4.95 51.91
N PHE A 4 -30.40 3.89 51.09
CA PHE A 4 -31.36 2.95 50.45
C PHE A 4 -32.68 3.50 49.90
N THR A 5 -33.04 3.20 48.68
CA THR A 5 -34.23 2.39 48.42
C THR A 5 -34.18 1.73 47.03
N ARG A 6 -34.24 0.41 47.02
CA ARG A 6 -34.60 -0.48 45.89
C ARG A 6 -36.12 -0.39 45.66
N MET A 7 -36.51 -0.51 44.41
CA MET A 7 -37.91 -0.91 44.12
C MET A 7 -37.94 -1.82 42.87
N THR A 8 -38.10 -3.10 43.17
CA THR A 8 -38.54 -4.19 42.28
C THR A 8 -40.05 -4.13 42.12
N ARG A 9 -40.57 -4.38 40.92
CA ARG A 9 -41.89 -5.00 40.72
C ARG A 9 -41.95 -5.82 39.45
N THR A 10 -42.40 -7.02 39.65
CA THR A 10 -42.61 -8.19 38.81
C THR A 10 -44.04 -8.29 38.22
N LEU A 11 -44.15 -9.14 37.19
CA LEU A 11 -45.30 -9.98 36.74
C LEU A 11 -46.43 -9.26 35.94
N ALA A 12 -46.95 -9.83 34.83
CA ALA A 12 -47.46 -11.17 34.52
C ALA A 12 -47.72 -11.29 32.98
N ALA A 13 -47.40 -12.33 32.33
CA ALA A 13 -48.09 -13.54 31.89
C ALA A 13 -49.40 -13.33 31.08
N GLY A 14 -49.42 -13.85 29.84
CA GLY A 14 -50.63 -14.03 29.04
C GLY A 14 -50.34 -14.89 27.82
N ALA A 15 -50.63 -16.17 27.91
CA ALA A 15 -50.58 -17.17 26.87
C ALA A 15 -51.82 -17.12 25.99
N ALA A 16 -51.69 -17.33 24.67
CA ALA A 16 -52.75 -17.87 23.86
C ALA A 16 -52.19 -18.74 22.72
N LEU A 17 -52.54 -19.98 22.82
CA LEU A 17 -52.26 -21.11 21.95
C LEU A 17 -53.23 -21.05 20.75
N SER A 18 -52.72 -21.27 19.52
CA SER A 18 -53.58 -21.74 18.45
C SER A 18 -52.74 -22.62 17.51
N MET A 19 -52.91 -23.93 17.64
CA MET A 19 -52.46 -24.95 16.71
C MET A 19 -53.34 -24.92 15.46
N LEU A 20 -52.71 -25.02 14.29
CA LEU A 20 -53.30 -25.67 13.11
C LEU A 20 -52.19 -26.45 12.40
N ALA A 21 -52.26 -27.75 12.55
CA ALA A 21 -51.47 -28.70 11.82
C ALA A 21 -52.08 -28.93 10.46
N VAL A 22 -51.28 -28.85 9.40
CA VAL A 22 -51.52 -29.60 8.16
C VAL A 22 -50.22 -30.29 7.80
N ALA A 23 -50.25 -31.61 7.84
CA ALA A 23 -49.20 -32.48 7.34
C ALA A 23 -49.41 -32.74 5.86
N CYS A 24 -48.32 -32.76 5.08
CA CYS A 24 -48.00 -33.87 4.17
C CYS A 24 -46.77 -33.52 3.30
N GLY A 25 -45.81 -34.43 3.32
CA GLY A 25 -45.05 -34.84 2.14
C GLY A 25 -43.61 -34.34 2.06
N GLY A 26 -42.73 -35.13 2.58
CA GLY A 26 -41.38 -35.60 2.23
C GLY A 26 -40.55 -34.72 1.24
N ASP A 27 -39.44 -34.24 1.67
CA ASP A 27 -38.15 -34.76 1.23
C ASP A 27 -37.07 -34.23 2.18
N ASN A 28 -36.21 -35.09 2.67
CA ASN A 28 -35.05 -34.76 3.47
C ASN A 28 -33.98 -34.17 2.54
N GLY A 29 -33.96 -32.86 2.41
CA GLY A 29 -32.78 -32.13 2.00
C GLY A 29 -32.29 -31.37 3.24
N THR A 30 -31.37 -31.97 3.98
CA THR A 30 -30.47 -31.20 4.85
C THR A 30 -29.63 -30.31 3.94
N THR A 31 -30.03 -29.07 3.75
CA THR A 31 -29.12 -28.04 3.30
C THR A 31 -28.24 -27.75 4.52
N ASP A 32 -27.08 -28.38 4.60
CA ASP A 32 -25.95 -27.84 5.33
C ASP A 32 -25.64 -26.49 4.67
N ALA A 33 -26.12 -25.41 5.29
CA ALA A 33 -25.79 -24.04 4.93
C ALA A 33 -24.54 -23.64 5.73
N ASP A 34 -23.47 -24.37 5.51
CA ASP A 34 -22.09 -23.99 5.79
C ASP A 34 -21.28 -24.36 4.53
N GLY A 35 -21.64 -23.76 3.41
CA GLY A 35 -20.75 -23.58 2.29
C GLY A 35 -20.20 -22.19 2.44
N ASP A 36 -18.92 -22.06 2.81
CA ASP A 36 -18.16 -20.85 2.57
C ASP A 36 -18.45 -20.48 1.11
N ALA A 37 -19.00 -19.30 0.90
CA ALA A 37 -19.21 -18.78 -0.46
C ALA A 37 -17.80 -18.70 -1.07
N ALA A 38 -17.56 -19.40 -2.17
CA ALA A 38 -16.33 -19.20 -2.92
C ALA A 38 -16.25 -17.72 -3.27
N GLY A 39 -15.08 -17.09 -3.05
CA GLY A 39 -14.88 -15.69 -3.43
C GLY A 39 -14.92 -15.51 -4.95
N SER A 40 -14.99 -14.25 -5.41
CA SER A 40 -15.09 -13.95 -6.85
C SER A 40 -13.94 -14.53 -7.67
N ILE A 41 -12.72 -14.56 -7.13
CA ILE A 41 -11.55 -15.10 -7.83
C ILE A 41 -11.76 -16.57 -8.27
N ALA A 42 -12.27 -17.40 -7.37
CA ALA A 42 -12.51 -18.82 -7.70
C ALA A 42 -13.64 -19.04 -8.72
N GLU A 43 -14.52 -18.03 -8.91
CA GLU A 43 -15.60 -18.07 -9.90
C GLU A 43 -15.16 -17.53 -11.27
N ASP A 44 -14.26 -16.52 -11.28
CA ASP A 44 -13.93 -15.77 -12.49
C ASP A 44 -12.60 -16.22 -13.13
N TYR A 45 -11.69 -16.85 -12.37
CA TYR A 45 -10.36 -17.27 -12.85
C TYR A 45 -10.16 -18.78 -12.69
N ASP A 46 -9.46 -19.39 -13.66
CA ASP A 46 -9.07 -20.81 -13.67
C ASP A 46 -7.56 -20.90 -13.96
N LEU A 47 -6.78 -21.13 -12.90
CA LEU A 47 -5.33 -21.31 -12.94
C LEU A 47 -4.93 -22.77 -12.58
N ASP A 48 -5.83 -23.73 -12.66
CA ASP A 48 -5.58 -25.14 -12.35
C ASP A 48 -4.37 -25.67 -13.13
N GLY A 49 -3.37 -26.14 -12.40
CA GLY A 49 -2.14 -26.74 -12.95
C GLY A 49 -1.07 -25.72 -13.36
N LEU A 50 -1.27 -24.43 -13.09
CA LEU A 50 -0.23 -23.43 -13.23
C LEU A 50 0.66 -23.42 -11.98
N GLU A 51 1.98 -23.58 -12.19
CA GLU A 51 2.99 -23.43 -11.14
C GLU A 51 3.60 -22.02 -11.28
N VAL A 52 3.62 -21.20 -10.21
CA VAL A 52 4.10 -19.81 -10.23
C VAL A 52 5.07 -19.58 -9.08
N ARG A 53 6.17 -18.91 -9.38
CA ARG A 53 7.15 -18.47 -8.39
C ARG A 53 7.09 -16.96 -8.26
N VAL A 54 6.77 -16.49 -7.05
CA VAL A 54 6.73 -15.07 -6.70
C VAL A 54 8.02 -14.67 -5.99
N ALA A 55 8.58 -13.51 -6.34
CA ALA A 55 9.70 -12.91 -5.65
C ALA A 55 9.27 -11.60 -4.97
N SER A 56 9.67 -11.41 -3.69
CA SER A 56 9.36 -10.23 -2.90
C SER A 56 10.58 -9.66 -2.20
N LYS A 57 10.64 -8.34 -2.05
CA LYS A 57 11.66 -7.61 -1.29
C LYS A 57 11.42 -7.74 0.22
N ASP A 58 12.25 -7.09 1.05
CA ASP A 58 12.34 -7.30 2.50
C ASP A 58 11.67 -6.20 3.36
N PHE A 59 10.63 -5.52 2.85
CA PHE A 59 9.86 -4.53 3.60
C PHE A 59 8.34 -4.77 3.48
N ALA A 60 7.57 -4.28 4.45
CA ALA A 60 6.16 -4.62 4.67
C ALA A 60 5.31 -4.58 3.41
N GLU A 61 5.31 -3.47 2.68
CA GLU A 61 4.51 -3.31 1.47
C GLU A 61 4.80 -4.38 0.42
N GLN A 62 6.07 -4.68 0.17
CA GLN A 62 6.46 -5.72 -0.80
C GLN A 62 6.09 -7.13 -0.33
N LEU A 63 6.17 -7.39 0.98
CA LEU A 63 5.73 -8.66 1.55
C LEU A 63 4.21 -8.82 1.42
N ILE A 64 3.44 -7.78 1.71
CA ILE A 64 1.97 -7.77 1.55
C ILE A 64 1.60 -7.98 0.08
N LEU A 65 2.18 -7.21 -0.84
CA LEU A 65 1.92 -7.32 -2.28
C LEU A 65 2.28 -8.72 -2.82
N GLY A 66 3.41 -9.28 -2.37
CA GLY A 66 3.80 -10.65 -2.70
C GLY A 66 2.78 -11.69 -2.22
N GLN A 67 2.28 -11.54 -0.99
CA GLN A 67 1.27 -12.43 -0.42
C GLN A 67 -0.11 -12.22 -1.08
N LEU A 68 -0.50 -10.99 -1.42
CA LEU A 68 -1.72 -10.72 -2.20
C LEU A 68 -1.69 -11.49 -3.53
N ALA A 69 -0.56 -11.42 -4.25
CA ALA A 69 -0.39 -12.17 -5.50
C ALA A 69 -0.48 -13.69 -5.27
N LYS A 70 0.20 -14.22 -4.24
CA LYS A 70 0.18 -15.65 -3.89
C LYS A 70 -1.23 -16.12 -3.57
N VAL A 71 -1.89 -15.49 -2.59
CA VAL A 71 -3.21 -15.91 -2.10
C VAL A 71 -4.26 -15.82 -3.21
N ALA A 72 -4.22 -14.78 -4.02
CA ALA A 72 -5.15 -14.61 -5.14
C ALA A 72 -4.96 -15.71 -6.20
N MET A 73 -3.72 -16.01 -6.60
CA MET A 73 -3.44 -17.07 -7.56
C MET A 73 -3.79 -18.47 -7.02
N GLU A 74 -3.53 -18.73 -5.73
CA GLU A 74 -3.93 -20.00 -5.08
C GLU A 74 -5.45 -20.14 -5.01
N ALA A 75 -6.19 -19.05 -4.76
CA ALA A 75 -7.65 -19.05 -4.81
C ALA A 75 -8.21 -19.37 -6.21
N ALA A 76 -7.48 -19.01 -7.26
CA ALA A 76 -7.79 -19.37 -8.65
C ALA A 76 -7.32 -20.78 -9.06
N GLY A 77 -6.65 -21.53 -8.17
CA GLY A 77 -6.23 -22.92 -8.41
C GLY A 77 -4.76 -23.13 -8.78
N ALA A 78 -3.91 -22.09 -8.77
CA ALA A 78 -2.48 -22.23 -9.03
C ALA A 78 -1.73 -22.84 -7.85
N GLU A 79 -0.57 -23.47 -8.13
CA GLU A 79 0.44 -23.85 -7.12
C GLU A 79 1.48 -22.74 -7.06
N VAL A 80 1.60 -22.02 -5.91
CA VAL A 80 2.46 -20.83 -5.79
C VAL A 80 3.57 -21.05 -4.77
N GLU A 81 4.81 -20.82 -5.20
CA GLU A 81 5.98 -20.70 -4.32
C GLU A 81 6.36 -19.24 -4.21
N ILE A 82 6.56 -18.71 -2.99
CA ILE A 82 7.04 -17.35 -2.77
C ILE A 82 8.43 -17.35 -2.13
N THR A 83 9.32 -16.51 -2.68
CA THR A 83 10.63 -16.21 -2.10
C THR A 83 10.59 -14.78 -1.60
N GLU A 84 10.51 -14.64 -0.29
CA GLU A 84 10.44 -13.36 0.41
C GLU A 84 11.80 -12.89 0.93
N ASN A 85 11.83 -11.64 1.40
CA ASN A 85 12.99 -11.05 2.08
C ASN A 85 14.27 -11.06 1.21
N LEU A 86 14.13 -10.79 -0.07
CA LEU A 86 15.28 -10.62 -0.94
C LEU A 86 15.99 -9.31 -0.59
N PRO A 87 17.22 -9.36 -0.04
CA PRO A 87 17.83 -8.25 0.70
C PRO A 87 18.45 -7.16 -0.19
N SER A 88 18.30 -7.27 -1.49
CA SER A 88 18.83 -6.29 -2.45
C SER A 88 17.69 -5.54 -3.11
N PRO A 89 17.82 -4.22 -3.32
CA PRO A 89 16.82 -3.48 -4.12
C PRO A 89 16.49 -4.16 -5.45
N ASP A 90 17.49 -4.81 -6.06
CA ASP A 90 17.38 -5.50 -7.35
C ASP A 90 17.12 -7.02 -7.20
N GLY A 91 16.93 -7.51 -5.97
CA GLY A 91 16.84 -8.96 -5.70
C GLY A 91 15.71 -9.65 -6.43
N ALA A 92 14.50 -9.11 -6.33
CA ALA A 92 13.31 -9.62 -7.02
C ALA A 92 13.44 -9.50 -8.56
N ARG A 93 13.95 -8.36 -9.03
CA ARG A 93 14.25 -8.15 -10.46
C ARG A 93 15.25 -9.17 -11.01
N ASN A 94 16.33 -9.41 -10.28
CA ASN A 94 17.34 -10.37 -10.70
C ASN A 94 16.80 -11.81 -10.72
N ALA A 95 15.94 -12.18 -9.77
CA ALA A 95 15.28 -13.47 -9.76
C ALA A 95 14.37 -13.65 -11.00
N LEU A 96 13.61 -12.61 -11.37
CA LEU A 96 12.77 -12.61 -12.57
C LEU A 96 13.60 -12.79 -13.83
N LEU A 97 14.65 -11.99 -14.03
CA LEU A 97 15.53 -12.06 -15.21
C LEU A 97 16.33 -13.36 -15.31
N ALA A 98 16.65 -13.98 -14.18
CA ALA A 98 17.33 -15.30 -14.14
C ALA A 98 16.37 -16.46 -14.41
N GLY A 99 15.05 -16.24 -14.37
CA GLY A 99 14.05 -17.28 -14.45
C GLY A 99 13.91 -18.09 -13.16
N ASP A 100 14.31 -17.50 -12.03
CA ASP A 100 14.12 -18.04 -10.67
C ASP A 100 12.78 -17.60 -10.07
N ALA A 101 12.16 -16.56 -10.63
CA ALA A 101 10.79 -16.10 -10.36
C ALA A 101 10.02 -15.86 -11.66
N ASP A 102 8.69 -15.92 -11.60
CA ASP A 102 7.78 -15.70 -12.71
C ASP A 102 7.02 -14.37 -12.53
N VAL A 103 6.81 -13.95 -11.27
CA VAL A 103 6.07 -12.76 -10.86
C VAL A 103 6.87 -12.00 -9.79
N ALA A 104 6.94 -10.68 -9.92
CA ALA A 104 7.51 -9.80 -8.90
C ALA A 104 6.81 -8.43 -8.94
N TRP A 105 6.62 -7.79 -7.80
CA TRP A 105 6.20 -6.39 -7.72
C TRP A 105 7.40 -5.46 -7.80
N GLU A 106 7.24 -4.34 -8.50
CA GLU A 106 8.28 -3.34 -8.67
C GLU A 106 7.69 -1.95 -8.87
N TYR A 107 8.51 -0.93 -8.65
CA TYR A 107 8.11 0.46 -8.72
C TYR A 107 8.67 1.15 -9.96
N THR A 108 7.84 2.00 -10.57
CA THR A 108 8.18 2.71 -11.81
C THR A 108 9.41 3.59 -11.66
N GLY A 109 9.55 4.32 -10.55
CA GLY A 109 10.73 5.17 -10.28
C GLY A 109 12.02 4.37 -10.21
N THR A 110 12.01 3.20 -9.52
CA THR A 110 13.16 2.28 -9.46
C THR A 110 13.54 1.79 -10.84
N ALA A 111 12.55 1.37 -11.63
CA ALA A 111 12.83 0.87 -12.97
C ALA A 111 13.36 1.97 -13.89
N TRP A 112 12.76 3.15 -13.85
CA TRP A 112 13.17 4.29 -14.67
C TRP A 112 14.62 4.69 -14.43
N THR A 113 15.02 4.81 -13.16
CA THR A 113 16.36 5.27 -12.81
C THR A 113 17.39 4.13 -12.83
N ASN A 114 17.11 2.99 -12.16
CA ASN A 114 18.12 1.97 -11.92
C ASN A 114 18.23 0.93 -13.03
N TYR A 115 17.10 0.56 -13.67
CA TYR A 115 17.11 -0.50 -14.69
C TYR A 115 17.26 0.03 -16.11
N LEU A 116 16.63 1.19 -16.39
CA LEU A 116 16.68 1.85 -17.68
C LEU A 116 17.72 2.98 -17.75
N GLY A 117 18.29 3.37 -16.61
CA GLY A 117 19.42 4.31 -16.52
C GLY A 117 19.08 5.74 -16.95
N ASN A 118 17.84 6.17 -16.72
CA ASN A 118 17.41 7.53 -17.00
C ASN A 118 17.72 8.45 -15.82
N ASP A 119 18.33 9.60 -16.07
CA ASP A 119 18.68 10.59 -15.04
C ASP A 119 17.54 11.61 -14.80
N GLU A 120 16.69 11.83 -15.82
CA GLU A 120 15.61 12.82 -15.77
C GLU A 120 14.27 12.12 -15.50
N PRO A 121 13.51 12.48 -14.47
CA PRO A 121 12.20 11.91 -14.20
C PRO A 121 11.17 12.40 -15.23
N ILE A 122 10.05 11.66 -15.33
CA ILE A 122 8.85 12.09 -16.03
C ILE A 122 7.85 12.55 -14.96
N ASP A 123 7.35 13.79 -15.09
CA ASP A 123 6.52 14.43 -14.05
C ASP A 123 5.12 13.79 -13.92
N ASP A 124 4.55 13.28 -15.04
CA ASP A 124 3.27 12.59 -15.00
C ASP A 124 3.48 11.10 -14.65
N PRO A 125 2.92 10.60 -13.54
CA PRO A 125 3.11 9.22 -13.09
C PRO A 125 2.70 8.16 -14.12
N ILE A 126 1.62 8.42 -14.87
CA ILE A 126 1.12 7.48 -15.88
C ILE A 126 2.00 7.52 -17.13
N GLU A 127 2.45 8.71 -17.55
CA GLU A 127 3.43 8.81 -18.66
C GLU A 127 4.75 8.12 -18.28
N GLN A 128 5.19 8.19 -17.02
CA GLN A 128 6.37 7.48 -16.54
C GLN A 128 6.17 5.97 -16.59
N TRP A 129 5.04 5.46 -16.08
CA TRP A 129 4.70 4.05 -16.18
C TRP A 129 4.64 3.56 -17.63
N GLU A 130 3.97 4.30 -18.54
CA GLU A 130 3.91 3.95 -19.97
C GLU A 130 5.31 3.88 -20.59
N ALA A 131 6.21 4.80 -20.21
CA ALA A 131 7.58 4.81 -20.68
C ALA A 131 8.36 3.60 -20.15
N VAL A 132 8.27 3.31 -18.85
CA VAL A 132 8.89 2.14 -18.20
C VAL A 132 8.39 0.85 -18.85
N ALA A 133 7.07 0.66 -18.95
CA ALA A 133 6.48 -0.55 -19.51
C ALA A 133 6.92 -0.79 -20.97
N ARG A 134 6.96 0.27 -21.77
CA ARG A 134 7.40 0.20 -23.16
C ARG A 134 8.90 -0.13 -23.29
N ASP A 135 9.73 0.59 -22.55
CA ASP A 135 11.18 0.54 -22.74
C ASP A 135 11.76 -0.73 -22.09
N ASP A 136 11.26 -1.16 -20.94
CA ASP A 136 11.69 -2.39 -20.29
C ASP A 136 11.25 -3.65 -21.06
N LEU A 137 10.05 -3.62 -21.65
CA LEU A 137 9.64 -4.68 -22.56
C LEU A 137 10.57 -4.78 -23.78
N ALA A 138 10.94 -3.64 -24.36
CA ALA A 138 11.78 -3.60 -25.55
C ALA A 138 13.25 -3.99 -25.28
N GLU A 139 13.79 -3.61 -24.12
CA GLU A 139 15.20 -3.79 -23.79
C GLU A 139 15.47 -5.10 -23.04
N ASN A 140 14.58 -5.49 -22.14
CA ASN A 140 14.76 -6.60 -21.22
C ASN A 140 13.73 -7.72 -21.36
N GLY A 141 12.68 -7.54 -22.18
CA GLY A 141 11.59 -8.51 -22.35
C GLY A 141 10.72 -8.65 -21.11
N VAL A 142 10.60 -7.60 -20.32
CA VAL A 142 9.79 -7.58 -19.09
C VAL A 142 8.50 -6.82 -19.34
N PHE A 143 7.41 -7.53 -19.17
CA PHE A 143 6.05 -7.00 -19.19
C PHE A 143 5.69 -6.39 -17.83
N TRP A 144 5.03 -5.23 -17.84
CA TRP A 144 4.48 -4.55 -16.70
C TRP A 144 2.96 -4.50 -16.79
N THR A 145 2.26 -4.85 -15.72
CA THR A 145 0.80 -4.66 -15.64
C THR A 145 0.46 -3.17 -15.55
N GLU A 146 -0.83 -2.83 -15.67
CA GLU A 146 -1.28 -1.51 -15.20
C GLU A 146 -0.94 -1.35 -13.71
N PRO A 147 -0.58 -0.14 -13.26
CA PRO A 147 -0.15 0.08 -11.89
C PRO A 147 -1.33 0.03 -10.92
N ALA A 148 -1.05 -0.38 -9.69
CA ALA A 148 -1.97 -0.17 -8.57
C ALA A 148 -2.16 1.34 -8.34
N PRO A 149 -3.33 1.78 -7.83
CA PRO A 149 -3.66 3.20 -7.69
C PRO A 149 -3.06 3.84 -6.42
N PHE A 150 -1.82 3.50 -6.08
CA PHE A 150 -1.03 4.12 -5.01
C PHE A 150 0.40 4.36 -5.48
N ASP A 151 1.04 5.34 -4.86
CA ASP A 151 2.40 5.76 -5.17
C ASP A 151 3.26 5.72 -3.90
N ASN A 152 4.22 4.80 -3.80
CA ASN A 152 5.16 4.73 -2.68
C ASN A 152 6.34 5.68 -2.92
N THR A 153 6.05 6.97 -2.98
CA THR A 153 7.05 8.01 -3.16
C THR A 153 7.48 8.65 -1.84
N TYR A 154 8.36 9.63 -1.92
CA TYR A 154 8.64 10.53 -0.81
C TYR A 154 7.51 11.55 -0.67
N GLY A 155 7.36 12.07 0.54
CA GLY A 155 6.42 13.14 0.84
C GLY A 155 6.86 13.93 2.07
N PHE A 156 6.07 14.96 2.42
CA PHE A 156 6.21 15.65 3.68
C PHE A 156 4.99 15.39 4.55
N ALA A 157 5.23 15.22 5.86
CA ALA A 157 4.16 15.06 6.83
C ALA A 157 4.44 15.88 8.10
N TYR A 158 3.37 16.11 8.88
CA TYR A 158 3.45 16.73 10.19
C TYR A 158 2.24 16.32 11.05
N PRO A 159 2.23 16.56 12.38
CA PRO A 159 1.13 16.12 13.23
C PRO A 159 -0.23 16.64 12.78
N ASN A 160 -1.21 15.74 12.67
CA ASN A 160 -2.56 16.03 12.17
C ASN A 160 -3.31 17.08 13.01
N ASP A 161 -3.03 17.14 14.32
CA ASP A 161 -3.62 18.15 15.23
C ASP A 161 -3.17 19.58 14.95
N LEU A 162 -2.11 19.78 14.18
CA LEU A 162 -1.60 21.11 13.79
C LEU A 162 -2.18 21.63 12.45
N VAL A 163 -2.93 20.82 11.71
CA VAL A 163 -3.45 21.19 10.37
C VAL A 163 -4.32 22.45 10.43
N ASP A 164 -5.28 22.49 11.35
CA ASP A 164 -6.18 23.63 11.52
C ASP A 164 -5.44 24.92 11.95
N GLU A 165 -4.32 24.81 12.65
CA GLU A 165 -3.54 25.95 13.15
C GLU A 165 -2.60 26.49 12.07
N ARG A 166 -1.95 25.60 11.31
CA ARG A 166 -0.89 25.97 10.37
C ARG A 166 -1.40 26.19 8.95
N GLY A 167 -2.46 25.49 8.55
CA GLY A 167 -3.09 25.62 7.24
C GLY A 167 -2.18 25.16 6.09
N VAL A 168 -1.31 24.17 6.33
CA VAL A 168 -0.40 23.58 5.34
C VAL A 168 -1.02 22.27 4.85
N GLU A 169 -1.72 22.31 3.73
CA GLU A 169 -2.37 21.11 3.18
C GLU A 169 -1.65 20.60 1.92
N THR A 170 -0.96 21.50 1.19
CA THR A 170 -0.22 21.18 -0.03
C THR A 170 1.26 21.55 0.11
N VAL A 171 2.13 21.04 -0.77
CA VAL A 171 3.54 21.44 -0.80
C VAL A 171 3.67 22.90 -1.24
N THR A 172 2.73 23.43 -2.03
CA THR A 172 2.63 24.87 -2.30
C THR A 172 2.41 25.67 -0.99
N ASP A 173 1.48 25.25 -0.12
CA ASP A 173 1.26 25.88 1.18
C ASP A 173 2.50 25.77 2.08
N LEU A 174 3.19 24.61 2.03
CA LEU A 174 4.42 24.40 2.78
C LEU A 174 5.51 25.36 2.34
N ALA A 175 5.71 25.56 1.04
CA ALA A 175 6.66 26.54 0.50
C ALA A 175 6.34 27.97 0.99
N GLU A 176 5.08 28.38 0.93
CA GLU A 176 4.62 29.67 1.47
C GLU A 176 4.85 29.78 2.99
N PHE A 177 4.63 28.69 3.74
CA PHE A 177 4.87 28.65 5.18
C PHE A 177 6.36 28.81 5.52
N VAL A 178 7.26 28.12 4.80
CA VAL A 178 8.72 28.20 4.96
C VAL A 178 9.19 29.64 4.75
N GLU A 179 8.73 30.30 3.69
CA GLU A 179 9.09 31.68 3.40
C GLU A 179 8.56 32.68 4.43
N ALA A 180 7.32 32.47 4.89
CA ALA A 180 6.68 33.41 5.85
C ALA A 180 7.20 33.23 7.28
N ASN A 181 7.70 32.06 7.65
CA ASN A 181 8.08 31.70 9.02
C ASN A 181 9.52 31.13 9.11
N PRO A 182 10.53 31.89 8.70
CA PRO A 182 11.92 31.41 8.53
C PRO A 182 12.63 31.05 9.84
N GLY A 183 11.99 30.72 10.88
CA GLY A 183 12.55 30.27 12.16
C GLY A 183 11.73 29.16 12.79
N GLU A 184 10.62 28.78 12.16
CA GLU A 184 9.67 27.78 12.66
C GLU A 184 9.58 26.54 11.75
N ALA A 185 9.95 26.65 10.48
CA ALA A 185 9.88 25.56 9.51
C ALA A 185 11.05 24.56 9.69
N THR A 186 11.06 23.83 10.78
CA THR A 186 12.07 22.81 11.05
C THR A 186 11.70 21.50 10.36
N LEU A 187 12.68 20.84 9.70
CA LEU A 187 12.51 19.62 8.92
C LEU A 187 13.41 18.51 9.46
N CYS A 188 12.84 17.35 9.75
CA CYS A 188 13.59 16.11 9.89
C CYS A 188 13.62 15.38 8.55
N VAL A 189 14.82 14.94 8.13
CA VAL A 189 15.06 14.45 6.77
C VAL A 189 16.16 13.40 6.75
N ASP A 190 16.06 12.43 5.83
CA ASP A 190 17.17 11.52 5.53
C ASP A 190 18.27 12.24 4.73
N SER A 191 19.52 11.92 5.02
CA SER A 191 20.67 12.58 4.37
C SER A 191 20.74 12.32 2.87
N THR A 192 20.19 11.19 2.40
CA THR A 192 20.15 10.85 0.98
C THR A 192 19.17 11.74 0.25
N PHE A 193 17.94 11.85 0.75
CA PHE A 193 16.91 12.71 0.16
C PHE A 193 17.32 14.19 0.24
N ALA A 194 17.90 14.63 1.36
CA ALA A 194 18.37 16.00 1.54
C ALA A 194 19.42 16.45 0.50
N SER A 195 20.19 15.50 -0.08
CA SER A 195 21.35 15.80 -0.92
C SER A 195 21.24 15.35 -2.36
N ARG A 196 20.33 14.42 -2.70
CA ARG A 196 20.13 13.93 -4.07
C ARG A 196 19.48 15.00 -4.95
N ASP A 197 19.90 15.09 -6.20
CA ASP A 197 19.34 16.05 -7.17
C ASP A 197 17.84 15.81 -7.43
N ASP A 198 17.38 14.56 -7.29
CA ASP A 198 15.98 14.13 -7.43
C ASP A 198 15.21 14.08 -6.10
N GLY A 199 15.81 14.49 -4.99
CA GLY A 199 15.22 14.62 -3.66
C GLY A 199 14.80 16.07 -3.35
N LEU A 200 15.16 16.55 -2.15
CA LEU A 200 14.81 17.91 -1.69
C LEU A 200 15.21 19.02 -2.66
N PRO A 201 16.41 19.01 -3.30
CA PRO A 201 16.76 20.03 -4.29
C PRO A 201 15.76 20.16 -5.44
N ARG A 202 15.18 19.06 -5.92
CA ARG A 202 14.12 19.07 -6.93
C ARG A 202 12.85 19.72 -6.40
N ILE A 203 12.42 19.38 -5.19
CA ILE A 203 11.21 19.95 -4.58
C ILE A 203 11.37 21.46 -4.43
N GLU A 204 12.54 21.92 -3.98
CA GLU A 204 12.86 23.35 -3.89
C GLU A 204 12.81 24.06 -5.27
N GLU A 205 13.25 23.37 -6.34
CA GLU A 205 13.19 23.90 -7.70
C GLU A 205 11.74 23.97 -8.24
N VAL A 206 10.97 22.89 -8.07
CA VAL A 206 9.59 22.81 -8.58
C VAL A 206 8.67 23.81 -7.89
N TYR A 207 8.81 23.99 -6.57
CA TYR A 207 7.97 24.86 -5.76
C TYR A 207 8.55 26.25 -5.53
N ASP A 208 9.71 26.59 -6.15
CA ASP A 208 10.39 27.90 -6.12
C ASP A 208 10.62 28.44 -4.69
N PHE A 209 11.09 27.58 -3.79
CA PHE A 209 11.48 27.98 -2.42
C PHE A 209 12.83 27.37 -2.03
N GLU A 210 13.39 27.77 -0.89
CA GLU A 210 14.62 27.20 -0.34
C GLU A 210 14.47 26.99 1.16
N TRP A 211 14.72 25.76 1.62
CA TRP A 211 14.71 25.44 3.05
C TRP A 211 15.99 25.94 3.71
N ASP A 212 15.88 26.59 4.87
CA ASP A 212 17.04 26.98 5.65
C ASP A 212 17.76 25.74 6.19
N ARG A 213 18.96 25.46 5.70
CA ARG A 213 19.76 24.29 6.07
C ARG A 213 20.10 24.23 7.57
N ASP A 214 20.09 25.37 8.28
CA ASP A 214 20.27 25.39 9.74
C ASP A 214 19.03 24.91 10.51
N LEU A 215 17.88 24.74 9.83
CA LEU A 215 16.62 24.21 10.36
C LEU A 215 16.35 22.76 9.93
N MET A 216 17.28 22.12 9.26
CA MET A 216 17.19 20.73 8.84
C MET A 216 17.96 19.82 9.79
N PHE A 217 17.35 18.72 10.19
CA PHE A 217 17.90 17.74 11.10
C PHE A 217 17.97 16.38 10.41
N GLU A 218 19.16 15.98 9.98
CA GLU A 218 19.38 14.71 9.31
C GLU A 218 19.35 13.55 10.31
N SER A 219 18.55 12.51 10.03
CA SER A 219 18.41 11.30 10.85
C SER A 219 17.92 10.11 10.04
N ASP A 220 17.96 8.92 10.65
CA ASP A 220 17.32 7.73 10.09
C ASP A 220 15.78 7.81 10.24
N PHE A 221 15.00 7.19 9.33
CA PHE A 221 13.53 7.26 9.29
C PHE A 221 12.85 6.98 10.63
N GLY A 222 13.24 5.93 11.36
CA GLY A 222 12.66 5.64 12.67
C GLY A 222 12.82 6.77 13.71
N VAL A 223 13.84 7.62 13.56
CA VAL A 223 14.05 8.81 14.39
C VAL A 223 13.23 9.99 13.86
N ILE A 224 13.10 10.12 12.54
CA ILE A 224 12.31 11.17 11.88
C ILE A 224 10.86 11.14 12.37
N TYR A 225 10.19 9.97 12.32
CA TYR A 225 8.82 9.82 12.78
C TYR A 225 8.65 10.20 14.26
N THR A 226 9.52 9.69 15.14
CA THR A 226 9.47 10.04 16.56
C THR A 226 9.67 11.53 16.80
N SER A 227 10.61 12.14 16.09
CA SER A 227 10.96 13.58 16.25
C SER A 227 9.82 14.51 15.83
N VAL A 228 9.13 14.18 14.71
CA VAL A 228 8.01 15.00 14.23
C VAL A 228 6.80 14.91 15.16
N VAL A 229 6.52 13.73 15.70
CA VAL A 229 5.44 13.52 16.68
C VAL A 229 5.70 14.30 17.97
N ASP A 230 6.93 14.22 18.49
CA ASP A 230 7.35 14.97 19.67
C ASP A 230 7.53 16.49 19.39
N GLN A 231 7.53 16.91 18.12
CA GLN A 231 7.83 18.27 17.65
C GLN A 231 9.20 18.76 18.18
N ASP A 232 10.17 17.87 18.30
CA ASP A 232 11.52 18.12 18.80
C ASP A 232 12.55 17.23 18.09
N PRO A 233 13.45 17.75 17.25
CA PRO A 233 13.66 19.17 16.95
C PRO A 233 12.81 19.71 15.77
N CYS A 234 12.01 18.92 15.11
CA CYS A 234 11.34 19.29 13.86
C CYS A 234 9.82 19.22 13.95
N ILE A 235 9.17 20.05 13.10
CA ILE A 235 7.71 20.11 12.96
C ILE A 235 7.28 19.36 11.69
N PHE A 236 8.08 19.43 10.64
CA PHE A 236 7.87 18.71 9.39
C PHE A 236 8.84 17.56 9.26
N ALA A 237 8.42 16.51 8.60
CA ALA A 237 9.20 15.31 8.33
C ALA A 237 9.14 14.94 6.85
N GLU A 238 10.25 14.46 6.31
CA GLU A 238 10.25 13.62 5.15
C GLU A 238 9.70 12.24 5.52
N VAL A 239 8.84 11.70 4.68
CA VAL A 239 8.21 10.37 4.87
C VAL A 239 8.14 9.63 3.54
N PHE A 240 7.90 8.31 3.60
CA PHE A 240 7.34 7.57 2.46
C PHE A 240 5.82 7.65 2.54
N THR A 241 5.15 7.97 1.42
CA THR A 241 3.71 8.24 1.39
C THR A 241 2.82 7.09 1.85
N THR A 242 3.31 5.86 1.73
CA THR A 242 2.60 4.63 2.15
C THR A 242 3.12 4.02 3.46
N ASP A 243 4.00 4.72 4.20
CA ASP A 243 4.54 4.20 5.47
C ASP A 243 3.45 4.11 6.54
N GLY A 244 3.33 2.94 7.17
CA GLY A 244 2.35 2.66 8.22
C GLY A 244 2.45 3.58 9.45
N SER A 245 3.62 4.16 9.70
CA SER A 245 3.83 5.13 10.77
C SER A 245 2.99 6.40 10.61
N ILE A 246 2.59 6.76 9.38
CA ILE A 246 1.72 7.92 9.11
C ILE A 246 0.38 7.74 9.84
N VAL A 247 -0.24 6.58 9.72
CA VAL A 247 -1.50 6.26 10.39
C VAL A 247 -1.30 6.05 11.89
N ALA A 248 -0.26 5.30 12.27
CA ALA A 248 0.01 4.96 13.66
C ALA A 248 0.29 6.18 14.54
N GLU A 249 0.96 7.17 13.99
CA GLU A 249 1.39 8.39 14.69
C GLU A 249 0.48 9.59 14.42
N ASP A 250 -0.67 9.38 13.75
CA ASP A 250 -1.66 10.42 13.41
C ASP A 250 -1.02 11.62 12.69
N LEU A 251 -0.23 11.34 11.63
CA LEU A 251 0.41 12.35 10.81
C LEU A 251 -0.48 12.73 9.62
N PHE A 252 -0.46 14.00 9.24
CA PHE A 252 -1.06 14.53 8.03
C PHE A 252 -0.02 14.52 6.90
N LEU A 253 -0.30 13.76 5.85
CA LEU A 253 0.50 13.75 4.63
C LEU A 253 0.15 14.96 3.77
N ILE A 254 1.16 15.78 3.44
CA ILE A 254 1.00 17.02 2.65
C ILE A 254 0.90 16.62 1.17
N GLU A 255 -0.13 17.10 0.47
CA GLU A 255 -0.39 16.81 -0.93
C GLU A 255 0.67 17.43 -1.85
N ASP A 256 1.27 16.63 -2.74
CA ASP A 256 2.17 17.08 -3.80
C ASP A 256 1.37 17.63 -4.99
N ASP A 257 0.95 18.88 -4.93
CA ASP A 257 0.02 19.52 -5.88
C ASP A 257 0.66 19.94 -7.22
N GLN A 258 1.99 19.76 -7.38
CA GLN A 258 2.72 20.07 -8.62
C GLN A 258 3.58 18.91 -9.15
N ASN A 259 3.43 17.70 -8.61
CA ASN A 259 4.23 16.52 -8.95
C ASN A 259 5.74 16.78 -8.81
N GLY A 260 6.14 17.36 -7.68
CA GLY A 260 7.54 17.62 -7.37
C GLY A 260 8.33 16.35 -7.05
N PHE A 261 7.69 15.37 -6.41
CA PHE A 261 8.31 14.09 -6.12
C PHE A 261 8.28 13.16 -7.35
N ILE A 262 9.31 12.31 -7.47
CA ILE A 262 9.34 11.27 -8.50
C ILE A 262 8.34 10.20 -8.13
N SER A 263 7.55 9.73 -9.10
CA SER A 263 6.57 8.70 -8.87
C SER A 263 7.19 7.30 -8.76
N TYR A 264 6.65 6.51 -7.82
CA TYR A 264 6.97 5.11 -7.60
C TYR A 264 5.68 4.26 -7.62
N LEU A 265 4.89 4.36 -8.69
CA LEU A 265 3.71 3.52 -8.88
C LEU A 265 4.11 2.04 -8.88
N SER A 266 3.37 1.22 -8.14
CA SER A 266 3.63 -0.21 -8.01
C SER A 266 2.92 -1.00 -9.12
N SER A 267 3.66 -1.89 -9.79
CA SER A 267 3.14 -2.78 -10.85
C SER A 267 3.74 -4.17 -10.74
N VAL A 268 3.04 -5.17 -11.27
CA VAL A 268 3.59 -6.52 -11.40
C VAL A 268 4.45 -6.63 -12.64
N GLN A 269 5.63 -7.20 -12.47
CA GLN A 269 6.53 -7.61 -13.54
C GLN A 269 6.42 -9.10 -13.83
N MET A 270 6.45 -9.45 -15.11
CA MET A 270 6.55 -10.81 -15.63
C MET A 270 7.45 -10.82 -16.87
N MET A 271 8.13 -11.93 -17.16
CA MET A 271 8.77 -12.07 -18.46
C MET A 271 7.70 -12.12 -19.56
N GLU A 272 7.95 -11.50 -20.72
CA GLU A 272 7.01 -11.36 -21.83
C GLU A 272 6.37 -12.69 -22.26
N ASP A 273 7.19 -13.73 -22.40
CA ASP A 273 6.69 -15.07 -22.78
C ASP A 273 5.70 -15.61 -21.73
N PHE A 274 6.01 -15.47 -20.42
CA PHE A 274 5.14 -15.93 -19.34
C PHE A 274 3.83 -15.13 -19.27
N ALA A 275 3.90 -13.81 -19.44
CA ALA A 275 2.72 -12.94 -19.47
C ALA A 275 1.80 -13.25 -20.68
N ASN A 276 2.39 -13.52 -21.86
CA ASN A 276 1.65 -13.90 -23.06
C ASN A 276 0.97 -15.26 -22.93
N ASP A 277 1.61 -16.22 -22.24
CA ASP A 277 1.06 -17.56 -21.99
C ASP A 277 -0.05 -17.53 -20.91
N ASN A 278 -0.02 -16.52 -20.01
CA ASN A 278 -0.94 -16.39 -18.86
C ASN A 278 -1.59 -15.01 -18.78
N PRO A 279 -2.29 -14.51 -19.83
CA PRO A 279 -2.79 -13.12 -19.88
C PRO A 279 -3.79 -12.81 -18.76
N GLN A 280 -4.50 -13.80 -18.21
CA GLN A 280 -5.43 -13.64 -17.10
C GLN A 280 -4.77 -13.19 -15.79
N LEU A 281 -3.45 -13.37 -15.63
CA LEU A 281 -2.75 -12.89 -14.43
C LEU A 281 -2.74 -11.37 -14.35
N ALA A 282 -2.58 -10.67 -15.48
CA ALA A 282 -2.61 -9.21 -15.50
C ALA A 282 -4.00 -8.69 -15.08
N GLU A 283 -5.08 -9.32 -15.55
CA GLU A 283 -6.46 -8.98 -15.17
C GLU A 283 -6.70 -9.25 -13.68
N LEU A 284 -6.24 -10.40 -13.16
CA LEU A 284 -6.34 -10.76 -11.74
C LEU A 284 -5.63 -9.75 -10.84
N PHE A 285 -4.37 -9.39 -11.16
CA PHE A 285 -3.62 -8.44 -10.36
C PHE A 285 -4.23 -7.04 -10.38
N GLN A 286 -4.74 -6.60 -11.53
CA GLN A 286 -5.45 -5.33 -11.62
C GLN A 286 -6.74 -5.34 -10.77
N GLU A 287 -7.50 -6.44 -10.80
CA GLU A 287 -8.74 -6.56 -10.01
C GLU A 287 -8.48 -6.49 -8.51
N ILE A 288 -7.52 -7.25 -7.99
CA ILE A 288 -7.25 -7.30 -6.55
C ILE A 288 -6.62 -6.02 -5.99
N THR A 289 -6.04 -5.17 -6.84
CA THR A 289 -5.41 -3.92 -6.42
C THR A 289 -6.21 -2.68 -6.77
N ALA A 290 -7.34 -2.81 -7.48
CA ALA A 290 -8.10 -1.67 -7.98
C ALA A 290 -8.56 -0.69 -6.88
N ASP A 291 -8.81 -1.19 -5.68
CA ASP A 291 -9.26 -0.40 -4.53
C ASP A 291 -8.16 -0.19 -3.48
N ILE A 292 -6.90 -0.56 -3.79
CA ILE A 292 -5.75 -0.27 -2.93
C ILE A 292 -5.19 1.11 -3.28
N ASP A 293 -5.81 2.15 -2.74
CA ASP A 293 -5.27 3.51 -2.79
C ASP A 293 -4.18 3.72 -1.72
N GLU A 294 -3.56 4.90 -1.69
CA GLU A 294 -2.51 5.23 -0.70
C GLU A 294 -2.97 5.03 0.74
N ALA A 295 -4.19 5.45 1.08
CA ALA A 295 -4.71 5.30 2.44
C ALA A 295 -4.90 3.83 2.82
N THR A 296 -5.39 3.01 1.88
CA THR A 296 -5.54 1.56 2.05
C THR A 296 -4.17 0.90 2.20
N MET A 297 -3.21 1.21 1.32
CA MET A 297 -1.87 0.61 1.40
C MET A 297 -1.14 1.01 2.69
N THR A 298 -1.24 2.28 3.10
CA THR A 298 -0.69 2.76 4.38
C THR A 298 -1.29 2.01 5.57
N ALA A 299 -2.61 1.74 5.56
CA ALA A 299 -3.26 0.99 6.62
C ALA A 299 -2.78 -0.47 6.67
N LEU A 300 -2.66 -1.14 5.52
CA LEU A 300 -2.11 -2.50 5.44
C LEU A 300 -0.66 -2.57 5.91
N ASN A 301 0.17 -1.58 5.55
CA ASN A 301 1.54 -1.48 6.04
C ASN A 301 1.60 -1.30 7.56
N ALA A 302 0.68 -0.53 8.15
CA ALA A 302 0.59 -0.35 9.60
C ALA A 302 0.28 -1.65 10.34
N GLU A 303 -0.55 -2.53 9.80
CA GLU A 303 -0.84 -3.85 10.40
C GLU A 303 0.44 -4.69 10.53
N VAL A 304 1.35 -4.62 9.54
CA VAL A 304 2.62 -5.36 9.57
C VAL A 304 3.67 -4.65 10.42
N ASP A 305 3.97 -3.37 10.12
CA ASP A 305 5.10 -2.66 10.70
C ASP A 305 4.86 -2.22 12.15
N VAL A 306 3.60 -1.91 12.49
CA VAL A 306 3.22 -1.35 13.80
C VAL A 306 2.53 -2.39 14.69
N ASP A 307 1.53 -3.09 14.17
CA ASP A 307 0.77 -4.08 14.93
C ASP A 307 1.47 -5.44 14.98
N GLY A 308 2.41 -5.69 14.06
CA GLY A 308 3.24 -6.89 14.01
C GLY A 308 2.50 -8.13 13.49
N GLU A 309 1.45 -7.90 12.68
CA GLU A 309 0.73 -8.98 12.00
C GLU A 309 1.60 -9.60 10.89
N PHE A 310 1.29 -10.82 10.50
CA PHE A 310 2.02 -11.45 9.40
C PHE A 310 1.50 -10.97 8.05
N PRO A 311 2.39 -10.65 7.07
CA PRO A 311 1.98 -10.19 5.74
C PRO A 311 0.98 -11.12 5.03
N GLU A 312 1.09 -12.44 5.23
CA GLU A 312 0.15 -13.42 4.69
C GLU A 312 -1.26 -13.26 5.29
N ASP A 313 -1.35 -13.07 6.61
CA ASP A 313 -2.64 -12.87 7.30
C ASP A 313 -3.28 -11.54 6.87
N VAL A 314 -2.49 -10.46 6.74
CA VAL A 314 -2.96 -9.15 6.26
C VAL A 314 -3.51 -9.25 4.84
N ALA A 315 -2.76 -9.88 3.93
CA ALA A 315 -3.19 -10.09 2.53
C ALA A 315 -4.47 -10.93 2.43
N GLU A 316 -4.53 -12.04 3.19
CA GLU A 316 -5.70 -12.93 3.21
C GLU A 316 -6.94 -12.21 3.77
N ASN A 317 -6.79 -11.44 4.85
CA ASN A 317 -7.88 -10.66 5.43
C ASN A 317 -8.39 -9.60 4.47
N TYR A 318 -7.51 -8.84 3.83
CA TYR A 318 -7.90 -7.87 2.82
C TYR A 318 -8.70 -8.52 1.68
N LEU A 319 -8.18 -9.58 1.06
CA LEU A 319 -8.87 -10.27 -0.04
C LEU A 319 -10.23 -10.83 0.38
N ARG A 320 -10.36 -11.31 1.63
CA ARG A 320 -11.63 -11.79 2.19
C ARG A 320 -12.60 -10.66 2.43
N GLU A 321 -12.16 -9.53 2.98
CA GLU A 321 -13.01 -8.36 3.25
C GLU A 321 -13.54 -7.74 1.97
N GLN A 322 -12.76 -7.78 0.89
CA GLN A 322 -13.19 -7.34 -0.44
C GLN A 322 -14.09 -8.38 -1.16
N GLY A 323 -14.21 -9.61 -0.61
CA GLY A 323 -15.01 -10.67 -1.20
C GLY A 323 -14.32 -11.42 -2.35
N PHE A 324 -13.02 -11.25 -2.51
CA PHE A 324 -12.22 -11.94 -3.52
C PHE A 324 -12.04 -13.42 -3.18
N ILE A 325 -11.90 -13.72 -1.89
CA ILE A 325 -11.79 -15.10 -1.38
C ILE A 325 -12.85 -15.39 -0.33
N GLY A 326 -13.14 -16.66 -0.09
CA GLY A 326 -14.14 -17.13 0.86
C GLY A 326 -13.67 -17.23 2.32
#